data_e4e760ff3713a3e0c86dc4ccd6890066
#
_entry.id   e4e760ff3713a3e0c86dc4ccd6890066
#
_cell.length_a   1.000
_cell.length_b   1.000
_cell.length_c   1.000
_cell.angle_alpha   90.00
_cell.angle_beta   90.00
_cell.angle_gamma   90.00
#
_symmetry.space_group_name_H-M   'P 1'
#
loop_
_entity.id
_entity.type
_entity.pdbx_description
1 polymer ?
#
loop_
_entity_poly.entity_id
_entity_poly.type
_entity_poly.pdbx_seq_one_letter_code
_entity_poly.pdbx_strand_id
1 'polypeptide(L)'
;MRDFKDYSLKEHNTFGIEAKCNRFLEYETVEEAQQIARLLKDSATPYIIIGGGSNLLLTRDFDGIVVHSALKGYAIEGDRMVCGSGMEWDEIVAISLKAGLYGAENLSLIPGDVGASAVQNIGAYGVEAQDLIECVQMVEIATGQLLTVTKEACEYGYRQSRFKQEWKNRYLITKVTYRFSLTFEPKLDYGNIRSELERKGITTPTALQLRDTIIDIRRAKLPDPKEEGNAGSFFMNPIVGRRKYELLAAEYEGMPHYEVDADHVKIPAGWMIDQCGWKGKSLGHAGVHAKQALVLVNRGGATGDEIVALCEAIRRDVYEKFGIMIYPEVNIV
;
A
#
# COMPACT_ATOMS: atom_id res chain seq x y z
N MET A 1 -9.13 7.96 23.46
CA MET A 1 -7.82 7.33 23.30
C MET A 1 -7.85 5.96 23.98
N ARG A 2 -7.54 4.92 23.26
CA ARG A 2 -7.35 3.58 23.82
C ARG A 2 -5.86 3.36 24.11
N ASP A 3 -5.55 2.67 25.20
CA ASP A 3 -4.19 2.48 25.69
C ASP A 3 -4.07 1.08 26.31
N PHE A 4 -3.36 0.20 25.60
CA PHE A 4 -3.21 -1.19 25.99
C PHE A 4 -1.73 -1.53 26.21
N LYS A 5 -1.44 -2.39 27.20
CA LYS A 5 -0.11 -2.96 27.45
C LYS A 5 -0.05 -4.40 26.95
N ASP A 6 1.13 -4.84 26.56
CA ASP A 6 1.40 -6.22 26.10
C ASP A 6 0.39 -6.67 25.02
N TYR A 7 0.18 -5.79 24.03
CA TYR A 7 -0.90 -5.92 23.06
C TYR A 7 -0.50 -6.77 21.85
N SER A 8 -1.37 -7.69 21.44
CA SER A 8 -1.18 -8.50 20.21
C SER A 8 -1.38 -7.67 18.97
N LEU A 9 -0.43 -7.74 18.05
CA LEU A 9 -0.47 -7.08 16.73
C LEU A 9 -0.98 -8.00 15.62
N LYS A 10 -1.46 -9.20 15.93
CA LYS A 10 -1.95 -10.18 14.94
C LYS A 10 -3.04 -9.60 14.05
N GLU A 11 -4.01 -8.88 14.63
CA GLU A 11 -5.11 -8.25 13.90
C GLU A 11 -4.70 -6.92 13.22
N HIS A 12 -3.47 -6.46 13.46
CA HIS A 12 -2.91 -5.22 12.92
C HIS A 12 -1.79 -5.46 11.90
N ASN A 13 -1.70 -6.68 11.35
CA ASN A 13 -0.88 -7.00 10.19
C ASN A 13 -1.58 -8.05 9.33
N THR A 14 -1.65 -7.80 8.04
CA THR A 14 -2.37 -8.67 7.11
C THR A 14 -1.62 -9.95 6.74
N PHE A 15 -0.34 -10.09 7.14
CA PHE A 15 0.36 -11.39 7.12
C PHE A 15 -0.14 -12.36 8.19
N GLY A 16 -0.87 -11.87 9.23
CA GLY A 16 -1.31 -12.69 10.35
C GLY A 16 -0.15 -13.21 11.20
N ILE A 17 0.97 -12.50 11.23
CA ILE A 17 2.14 -12.86 12.05
C ILE A 17 1.81 -12.61 13.53
N GLU A 18 2.10 -13.60 14.36
CA GLU A 18 2.02 -13.48 15.81
C GLU A 18 3.17 -12.60 16.32
N ALA A 19 2.84 -11.41 16.75
CA ALA A 19 3.76 -10.48 17.39
C ALA A 19 3.00 -9.61 18.38
N LYS A 20 3.70 -9.05 19.36
CA LYS A 20 3.17 -8.14 20.38
C LYS A 20 3.94 -6.84 20.41
N CYS A 21 3.35 -5.83 21.04
CA CYS A 21 4.07 -4.61 21.41
C CYS A 21 3.90 -4.31 22.91
N ASN A 22 4.84 -3.56 23.47
CA ASN A 22 4.79 -3.20 24.90
C ASN A 22 3.61 -2.29 25.21
N ARG A 23 3.25 -1.42 24.26
CA ARG A 23 2.11 -0.50 24.40
C ARG A 23 1.47 -0.21 23.04
N PHE A 24 0.16 -0.26 22.98
CA PHE A 24 -0.62 0.10 21.80
C PHE A 24 -1.50 1.30 22.12
N LEU A 25 -1.33 2.38 21.37
CA LEU A 25 -2.09 3.64 21.49
C LEU A 25 -2.95 3.84 20.26
N GLU A 26 -4.23 4.08 20.48
CA GLU A 26 -5.18 4.33 19.39
C GLU A 26 -5.96 5.62 19.63
N TYR A 27 -6.08 6.47 18.59
CA TYR A 27 -6.84 7.71 18.66
C TYR A 27 -8.03 7.70 17.72
N GLU A 28 -9.15 8.25 18.20
CA GLU A 28 -10.42 8.41 17.49
C GLU A 28 -10.75 9.89 17.21
N THR A 29 -10.01 10.83 17.82
CA THR A 29 -10.20 12.26 17.63
C THR A 29 -8.85 12.98 17.44
N VAL A 30 -8.91 14.24 16.96
CA VAL A 30 -7.72 15.10 16.83
C VAL A 30 -7.10 15.39 18.20
N GLU A 31 -7.93 15.63 19.21
CA GLU A 31 -7.49 15.93 20.58
C GLU A 31 -6.74 14.73 21.18
N GLU A 32 -7.19 13.52 20.90
CA GLU A 32 -6.51 12.28 21.32
C GLU A 32 -5.18 12.09 20.56
N ALA A 33 -5.12 12.39 19.27
CA ALA A 33 -3.87 12.41 18.52
C ALA A 33 -2.86 13.41 19.13
N GLN A 34 -3.34 14.61 19.55
CA GLN A 34 -2.51 15.58 20.25
C GLN A 34 -2.07 15.11 21.65
N GLN A 35 -2.89 14.33 22.36
CA GLN A 35 -2.51 13.69 23.62
C GLN A 35 -1.39 12.66 23.39
N ILE A 36 -1.54 11.79 22.38
CA ILE A 36 -0.52 10.83 22.00
C ILE A 36 0.78 11.54 21.57
N ALA A 37 0.71 12.60 20.79
CA ALA A 37 1.89 13.38 20.41
C ALA A 37 2.65 13.89 21.64
N ARG A 38 1.96 14.39 22.66
CA ARG A 38 2.57 14.81 23.93
C ARG A 38 3.24 13.65 24.68
N LEU A 39 2.65 12.44 24.66
CA LEU A 39 3.23 11.25 25.27
C LEU A 39 4.50 10.79 24.55
N LEU A 40 4.51 10.90 23.22
CA LEU A 40 5.63 10.45 22.38
C LEU A 40 6.80 11.43 22.36
N LYS A 41 6.52 12.73 22.43
CA LYS A 41 7.52 13.81 22.33
C LYS A 41 8.72 13.63 23.23
N ASP A 42 8.47 13.29 24.50
CA ASP A 42 9.50 13.16 25.52
C ASP A 42 9.82 11.67 25.85
N SER A 43 9.29 10.73 25.05
CA SER A 43 9.49 9.31 25.25
C SER A 43 10.83 8.85 24.70
N ALA A 44 11.63 8.19 25.56
CA ALA A 44 12.82 7.46 25.12
C ALA A 44 12.47 6.09 24.51
N THR A 45 11.23 5.63 24.65
CA THR A 45 10.76 4.34 24.11
C THR A 45 10.57 4.45 22.58
N PRO A 46 11.13 3.52 21.80
CA PRO A 46 10.89 3.48 20.38
C PRO A 46 9.40 3.43 20.04
N TYR A 47 9.00 4.03 18.95
CA TYR A 47 7.62 3.92 18.48
C TYR A 47 7.52 3.83 16.97
N ILE A 48 6.42 3.23 16.51
CA ILE A 48 6.02 3.18 15.11
C ILE A 48 4.55 3.59 14.96
N ILE A 49 4.24 4.17 13.81
CA ILE A 49 2.87 4.53 13.44
C ILE A 49 2.43 3.58 12.33
N ILE A 50 1.31 2.90 12.54
CA ILE A 50 0.76 1.94 11.60
C ILE A 50 -0.65 2.36 11.15
N GLY A 51 -1.04 1.96 9.94
CA GLY A 51 -2.44 1.92 9.51
C GLY A 51 -3.00 0.50 9.67
N GLY A 52 -3.86 0.06 8.76
CA GLY A 52 -4.46 -1.28 8.78
C GLY A 52 -3.49 -2.46 8.58
N GLY A 53 -2.18 -2.23 8.65
CA GLY A 53 -1.16 -3.29 8.60
C GLY A 53 -1.00 -4.01 7.27
N SER A 54 -1.60 -3.48 6.20
CA SER A 54 -1.61 -4.10 4.87
C SER A 54 -0.29 -3.96 4.08
N ASN A 55 0.68 -3.23 4.63
CA ASN A 55 2.03 -3.07 4.07
C ASN A 55 3.10 -3.17 5.18
N LEU A 56 2.91 -4.12 6.11
CA LEU A 56 3.75 -4.32 7.29
C LEU A 56 4.12 -5.79 7.43
N LEU A 57 5.39 -6.07 7.69
CA LEU A 57 5.90 -7.36 8.14
C LEU A 57 6.57 -7.19 9.49
N LEU A 58 6.03 -7.85 10.51
CA LEU A 58 6.63 -7.93 11.84
C LEU A 58 7.55 -9.16 11.89
N THR A 59 8.82 -8.98 12.25
CA THR A 59 9.78 -10.09 12.35
C THR A 59 9.88 -10.65 13.78
N ARG A 60 9.46 -9.84 14.76
CA ARG A 60 9.47 -10.19 16.20
C ARG A 60 8.52 -9.28 16.96
N ASP A 61 8.40 -9.50 18.26
CA ASP A 61 7.73 -8.55 19.14
C ASP A 61 8.39 -7.17 19.06
N PHE A 62 7.59 -6.12 19.10
CA PHE A 62 8.06 -4.75 19.05
C PHE A 62 8.23 -4.19 20.47
N ASP A 63 9.47 -4.04 20.91
CA ASP A 63 9.81 -3.48 22.22
C ASP A 63 9.58 -1.96 22.26
N GLY A 64 8.33 -1.53 22.04
CA GLY A 64 8.02 -0.13 21.94
C GLY A 64 6.52 0.17 21.94
N ILE A 65 6.21 1.37 21.49
CA ILE A 65 4.85 1.90 21.38
C ILE A 65 4.40 1.79 19.91
N VAL A 66 3.26 1.15 19.67
CA VAL A 66 2.59 1.16 18.38
C VAL A 66 1.45 2.18 18.45
N VAL A 67 1.36 3.06 17.44
CA VAL A 67 0.29 4.06 17.35
C VAL A 67 -0.55 3.78 16.12
N HIS A 68 -1.86 3.76 16.30
CA HIS A 68 -2.85 3.51 15.26
C HIS A 68 -3.93 4.59 15.25
N SER A 69 -4.43 4.94 14.05
CA SER A 69 -5.58 5.83 13.90
C SER A 69 -6.86 5.03 13.74
N ALA A 70 -7.81 5.22 14.64
CA ALA A 70 -9.19 4.77 14.49
C ALA A 70 -10.16 5.94 14.21
N LEU A 71 -9.62 7.10 13.78
CA LEU A 71 -10.42 8.28 13.49
C LEU A 71 -11.27 8.03 12.23
N LYS A 72 -12.57 7.86 12.44
CA LYS A 72 -13.57 7.59 11.41
C LYS A 72 -14.32 8.86 11.01
N GLY A 73 -15.22 8.70 10.05
CA GLY A 73 -16.11 9.76 9.57
C GLY A 73 -15.59 10.48 8.33
N TYR A 74 -16.53 11.00 7.55
CA TYR A 74 -16.25 11.79 6.34
C TYR A 74 -17.26 12.93 6.19
N ALA A 75 -16.88 13.92 5.39
CA ALA A 75 -17.75 14.99 4.92
C ALA A 75 -17.53 15.22 3.44
N ILE A 76 -18.61 15.50 2.70
CA ILE A 76 -18.58 15.83 1.27
C ILE A 76 -19.00 17.28 1.10
N GLU A 77 -18.18 18.06 0.40
CA GLU A 77 -18.42 19.48 0.09
C GLU A 77 -18.09 19.72 -1.40
N GLY A 78 -19.11 19.70 -2.24
CA GLY A 78 -18.95 19.82 -3.70
C GLY A 78 -18.16 18.62 -4.27
N ASP A 79 -17.00 18.91 -4.84
CA ASP A 79 -16.08 17.91 -5.42
C ASP A 79 -15.05 17.35 -4.41
N ARG A 80 -15.13 17.78 -3.14
CA ARG A 80 -14.21 17.40 -2.07
C ARG A 80 -14.82 16.40 -1.10
N MET A 81 -14.00 15.50 -0.64
CA MET A 81 -14.33 14.56 0.44
C MET A 81 -13.23 14.59 1.49
N VAL A 82 -13.57 15.01 2.71
CA VAL A 82 -12.68 15.02 3.87
C VAL A 82 -12.90 13.72 4.64
N CYS A 83 -11.86 12.90 4.79
CA CYS A 83 -11.96 11.57 5.38
C CYS A 83 -11.08 11.43 6.61
N GLY A 84 -11.59 10.81 7.67
CA GLY A 84 -10.81 10.41 8.84
C GLY A 84 -9.75 9.38 8.47
N SER A 85 -8.54 9.53 9.03
CA SER A 85 -7.37 8.74 8.64
C SER A 85 -7.48 7.23 8.93
N GLY A 86 -8.36 6.83 9.86
CA GLY A 86 -8.63 5.45 10.19
C GLY A 86 -9.80 4.81 9.40
N MET A 87 -10.38 5.48 8.39
CA MET A 87 -11.38 4.86 7.51
C MET A 87 -10.69 3.90 6.55
N GLU A 88 -11.37 2.82 6.19
CA GLU A 88 -10.88 1.91 5.15
C GLU A 88 -10.90 2.59 3.78
N TRP A 89 -9.82 2.45 3.03
CA TRP A 89 -9.69 3.07 1.72
C TRP A 89 -10.79 2.64 0.74
N ASP A 90 -11.08 1.34 0.66
CA ASP A 90 -12.07 0.83 -0.31
C ASP A 90 -13.51 1.27 0.02
N GLU A 91 -13.79 1.54 1.32
CA GLU A 91 -15.05 2.16 1.76
C GLU A 91 -15.20 3.57 1.17
N ILE A 92 -14.11 4.37 1.20
CA ILE A 92 -14.08 5.73 0.63
C ILE A 92 -14.35 5.69 -0.88
N VAL A 93 -13.73 4.76 -1.60
CA VAL A 93 -14.00 4.58 -3.03
C VAL A 93 -15.48 4.25 -3.28
N ALA A 94 -16.07 3.38 -2.49
CA ALA A 94 -17.48 3.03 -2.64
C ALA A 94 -18.43 4.21 -2.32
N ILE A 95 -18.11 5.00 -1.29
CA ILE A 95 -18.89 6.19 -0.90
C ILE A 95 -18.78 7.28 -1.97
N SER A 96 -17.57 7.57 -2.48
CA SER A 96 -17.36 8.58 -3.51
C SER A 96 -18.20 8.30 -4.77
N LEU A 97 -18.22 7.06 -5.25
CA LEU A 97 -19.01 6.68 -6.42
C LEU A 97 -20.52 6.84 -6.19
N LYS A 98 -21.02 6.46 -5.00
CA LYS A 98 -22.43 6.66 -4.64
C LYS A 98 -22.81 8.15 -4.59
N ALA A 99 -21.87 9.01 -4.28
CA ALA A 99 -22.05 10.45 -4.24
C ALA A 99 -21.83 11.14 -5.61
N GLY A 100 -21.53 10.39 -6.68
CA GLY A 100 -21.23 10.95 -8.00
C GLY A 100 -19.85 11.62 -8.09
N LEU A 101 -18.91 11.17 -7.26
CA LEU A 101 -17.53 11.66 -7.19
C LEU A 101 -16.61 10.59 -7.80
N TYR A 102 -15.92 10.92 -8.90
CA TYR A 102 -15.19 9.99 -9.74
C TYR A 102 -13.68 10.20 -9.73
N GLY A 103 -12.93 9.15 -10.14
CA GLY A 103 -11.48 9.16 -10.29
C GLY A 103 -10.75 8.14 -9.40
N ALA A 104 -11.43 7.53 -8.40
CA ALA A 104 -10.85 6.51 -7.53
C ALA A 104 -11.16 5.07 -7.96
N GLU A 105 -11.90 4.85 -9.03
CA GLU A 105 -12.41 3.53 -9.46
C GLU A 105 -11.28 2.50 -9.60
N ASN A 106 -10.17 2.91 -10.21
CA ASN A 106 -9.01 2.07 -10.44
C ASN A 106 -8.26 1.67 -9.14
N LEU A 107 -8.50 2.39 -8.05
CA LEU A 107 -7.93 2.12 -6.73
C LEU A 107 -8.84 1.25 -5.84
N SER A 108 -9.86 0.64 -6.41
CA SER A 108 -10.81 -0.24 -5.71
C SER A 108 -10.13 -1.47 -5.13
N LEU A 109 -10.63 -1.92 -3.97
CA LEU A 109 -10.18 -3.10 -3.24
C LEU A 109 -8.69 -3.06 -2.84
N ILE A 110 -8.06 -1.88 -2.75
CA ILE A 110 -6.74 -1.76 -2.12
C ILE A 110 -6.95 -1.80 -0.61
N PRO A 111 -6.33 -2.75 0.11
CA PRO A 111 -6.46 -2.83 1.56
C PRO A 111 -5.69 -1.70 2.25
N GLY A 112 -6.14 -1.33 3.45
CA GLY A 112 -5.51 -0.33 4.30
C GLY A 112 -6.37 0.91 4.51
N ASP A 113 -5.84 1.85 5.28
CA ASP A 113 -6.57 3.02 5.75
C ASP A 113 -6.28 4.26 4.92
N VAL A 114 -7.18 5.24 5.03
CA VAL A 114 -7.06 6.57 4.43
C VAL A 114 -5.73 7.24 4.76
N GLY A 115 -5.31 7.23 6.04
CA GLY A 115 -4.01 7.80 6.43
C GLY A 115 -2.83 7.11 5.75
N ALA A 116 -2.87 5.77 5.69
CA ALA A 116 -1.84 4.98 5.02
C ALA A 116 -1.81 5.22 3.51
N SER A 117 -2.96 5.51 2.87
CA SER A 117 -3.01 5.85 1.44
C SER A 117 -2.17 7.08 1.10
N ALA A 118 -2.19 8.09 1.99
CA ALA A 118 -1.38 9.30 1.85
C ALA A 118 0.11 9.05 2.14
N VAL A 119 0.43 8.19 3.12
CA VAL A 119 1.83 7.83 3.42
C VAL A 119 2.48 7.08 2.26
N GLN A 120 1.80 6.07 1.74
CA GLN A 120 2.34 5.15 0.74
C GLN A 120 2.22 5.67 -0.70
N ASN A 121 1.39 6.72 -0.93
CA ASN A 121 0.93 7.07 -2.28
C ASN A 121 0.43 5.81 -3.00
N ILE A 122 -0.60 5.17 -2.43
CA ILE A 122 -1.13 3.92 -2.99
C ILE A 122 -1.52 4.11 -4.44
N GLY A 123 -1.36 3.07 -5.24
CA GLY A 123 -1.67 3.16 -6.67
C GLY A 123 -1.90 1.81 -7.30
N ALA A 124 -2.81 1.77 -8.23
CA ALA A 124 -3.13 0.62 -9.06
C ALA A 124 -3.72 1.06 -10.40
N TYR A 125 -3.52 0.25 -11.42
CA TYR A 125 -4.15 0.42 -12.73
C TYR A 125 -4.02 1.83 -13.32
N GLY A 126 -2.83 2.44 -13.19
CA GLY A 126 -2.51 3.74 -13.78
C GLY A 126 -3.05 4.95 -13.02
N VAL A 127 -3.52 4.78 -11.79
CA VAL A 127 -3.97 5.84 -10.88
C VAL A 127 -3.21 5.73 -9.57
N GLU A 128 -2.88 6.86 -8.96
CA GLU A 128 -2.25 6.96 -7.64
C GLU A 128 -3.06 7.87 -6.71
N ALA A 129 -2.92 7.70 -5.40
CA ALA A 129 -3.63 8.52 -4.41
C ALA A 129 -3.34 10.02 -4.57
N GLN A 130 -2.11 10.38 -4.95
CA GLN A 130 -1.73 11.77 -5.23
C GLN A 130 -2.56 12.45 -6.32
N ASP A 131 -3.16 11.67 -7.24
CA ASP A 131 -4.03 12.23 -8.29
C ASP A 131 -5.30 12.83 -7.70
N LEU A 132 -5.71 12.36 -6.52
CA LEU A 132 -6.91 12.77 -5.80
C LEU A 132 -6.61 13.61 -4.55
N ILE A 133 -5.49 13.38 -3.85
CA ILE A 133 -5.16 14.09 -2.62
C ILE A 133 -5.04 15.60 -2.89
N GLU A 134 -5.78 16.41 -2.12
CA GLU A 134 -5.65 17.86 -2.10
C GLU A 134 -4.78 18.32 -0.93
N CYS A 135 -5.06 17.83 0.28
CA CYS A 135 -4.29 18.15 1.47
C CYS A 135 -4.36 17.04 2.53
N VAL A 136 -3.41 17.06 3.44
CA VAL A 136 -3.32 16.15 4.59
C VAL A 136 -3.31 16.97 5.87
N GLN A 137 -4.22 16.64 6.79
CA GLN A 137 -4.25 17.17 8.14
C GLN A 137 -3.55 16.20 9.09
N MET A 138 -2.67 16.72 9.94
CA MET A 138 -1.83 15.91 10.80
C MET A 138 -1.44 16.65 12.08
N VAL A 139 -1.11 15.92 13.13
CA VAL A 139 -0.53 16.45 14.37
C VAL A 139 0.98 16.23 14.35
N GLU A 140 1.75 17.28 14.55
CA GLU A 140 3.20 17.18 14.70
C GLU A 140 3.54 16.65 16.11
N ILE A 141 4.30 15.55 16.18
CA ILE A 141 4.63 14.91 17.47
C ILE A 141 5.50 15.83 18.32
N ALA A 142 6.46 16.53 17.72
CA ALA A 142 7.40 17.38 18.43
C ALA A 142 6.72 18.58 19.15
N THR A 143 5.64 19.12 18.57
CA THR A 143 4.98 20.32 19.09
C THR A 143 3.56 20.08 19.61
N GLY A 144 2.90 19.00 19.17
CA GLY A 144 1.48 18.73 19.40
C GLY A 144 0.55 19.64 18.56
N GLN A 145 1.08 20.43 17.63
CA GLN A 145 0.31 21.31 16.78
C GLN A 145 -0.43 20.54 15.68
N LEU A 146 -1.66 20.96 15.40
CA LEU A 146 -2.43 20.51 14.25
C LEU A 146 -2.01 21.33 13.03
N LEU A 147 -1.59 20.63 11.98
CA LEU A 147 -1.13 21.22 10.73
C LEU A 147 -1.95 20.67 9.56
N THR A 148 -2.08 21.47 8.50
CA THR A 148 -2.62 21.02 7.22
C THR A 148 -1.60 21.37 6.15
N VAL A 149 -1.21 20.38 5.34
CA VAL A 149 -0.24 20.54 4.26
C VAL A 149 -0.88 20.20 2.93
N THR A 150 -0.50 20.89 1.86
CA THR A 150 -0.97 20.57 0.52
C THR A 150 -0.26 19.34 -0.03
N LYS A 151 -0.77 18.76 -1.10
CA LYS A 151 -0.14 17.59 -1.74
C LYS A 151 1.28 17.88 -2.24
N GLU A 152 1.55 19.11 -2.69
CA GLU A 152 2.87 19.52 -3.17
C GLU A 152 3.91 19.42 -2.06
N ALA A 153 3.55 19.81 -0.83
CA ALA A 153 4.43 19.68 0.32
C ALA A 153 4.73 18.21 0.70
N CYS A 154 3.88 17.27 0.29
CA CYS A 154 4.08 15.84 0.53
C CYS A 154 5.10 15.20 -0.41
N GLU A 155 5.50 15.87 -1.50
CA GLU A 155 6.51 15.42 -2.48
C GLU A 155 6.28 13.98 -2.93
N TYR A 156 5.08 13.71 -3.42
CA TYR A 156 4.69 12.37 -3.87
C TYR A 156 5.49 11.90 -5.10
N GLY A 157 5.84 10.64 -5.09
CA GLY A 157 6.41 9.91 -6.20
C GLY A 157 5.92 8.46 -6.21
N TYR A 158 6.41 7.64 -7.14
CA TYR A 158 6.03 6.23 -7.22
C TYR A 158 6.32 5.49 -5.91
N ARG A 159 5.29 5.15 -5.14
CA ARG A 159 5.37 4.53 -3.80
C ARG A 159 6.19 5.34 -2.79
N GLN A 160 6.29 6.64 -2.99
CA GLN A 160 7.09 7.55 -2.17
C GLN A 160 6.29 8.78 -1.74
N SER A 161 6.62 9.27 -0.56
CA SER A 161 6.20 10.56 -0.03
C SER A 161 7.19 11.01 1.04
N ARG A 162 7.13 12.27 1.47
CA ARG A 162 7.91 12.75 2.61
C ARG A 162 7.60 12.00 3.91
N PHE A 163 6.39 11.44 4.05
CA PHE A 163 6.04 10.60 5.21
C PHE A 163 6.85 9.32 5.31
N LYS A 164 7.41 8.83 4.21
CA LYS A 164 8.30 7.64 4.20
C LYS A 164 9.78 8.02 4.36
N GLN A 165 10.12 9.28 4.28
CA GLN A 165 11.47 9.83 4.33
C GLN A 165 11.64 10.71 5.56
N GLU A 166 11.88 12.00 5.38
CA GLU A 166 12.18 12.96 6.45
C GLU A 166 11.05 13.20 7.44
N TRP A 167 9.79 12.90 7.07
CA TRP A 167 8.61 12.98 7.95
C TRP A 167 8.27 11.65 8.64
N LYS A 168 9.07 10.61 8.43
CA LYS A 168 8.84 9.28 9.01
C LYS A 168 8.77 9.40 10.54
N ASN A 169 7.68 8.86 11.11
CA ASN A 169 7.41 8.89 12.55
C ASN A 169 7.37 10.30 13.18
N ARG A 170 7.11 11.36 12.41
CA ARG A 170 7.05 12.75 12.93
C ARG A 170 5.62 13.28 13.06
N TYR A 171 4.67 12.68 12.37
CA TYR A 171 3.31 13.18 12.26
C TYR A 171 2.28 12.08 12.45
N LEU A 172 1.20 12.38 13.17
CA LEU A 172 0.00 11.56 13.26
C LEU A 172 -1.04 12.12 12.30
N ILE A 173 -1.30 11.43 11.19
CA ILE A 173 -2.29 11.87 10.20
C ILE A 173 -3.68 11.72 10.82
N THR A 174 -4.47 12.78 10.76
CA THR A 174 -5.85 12.82 11.30
C THR A 174 -6.90 12.77 10.21
N LYS A 175 -6.69 13.51 9.12
CA LYS A 175 -7.63 13.52 7.98
C LYS A 175 -6.88 13.66 6.66
N VAL A 176 -7.49 13.16 5.59
CA VAL A 176 -7.05 13.41 4.22
C VAL A 176 -8.22 13.98 3.44
N THR A 177 -7.98 15.05 2.71
CA THR A 177 -8.95 15.67 1.80
C THR A 177 -8.62 15.22 0.39
N TYR A 178 -9.59 14.60 -0.26
CA TYR A 178 -9.52 14.21 -1.67
C TYR A 178 -10.40 15.13 -2.50
N ARG A 179 -9.92 15.47 -3.69
CA ARG A 179 -10.70 16.16 -4.72
C ARG A 179 -10.99 15.18 -5.85
N PHE A 180 -12.25 15.06 -6.20
CA PHE A 180 -12.75 14.15 -7.23
C PHE A 180 -13.21 14.90 -8.47
N SER A 181 -13.43 14.17 -9.57
CA SER A 181 -14.14 14.69 -10.72
C SER A 181 -15.66 14.55 -10.54
N LEU A 182 -16.43 15.50 -11.00
CA LEU A 182 -17.89 15.40 -11.13
C LEU A 182 -18.31 14.73 -12.42
N THR A 183 -17.37 14.50 -13.33
CA THR A 183 -17.58 13.80 -14.60
C THR A 183 -16.78 12.51 -14.61
N PHE A 184 -17.45 11.41 -14.97
CA PHE A 184 -16.79 10.11 -15.08
C PHE A 184 -16.01 10.01 -16.39
N GLU A 185 -14.70 9.81 -16.26
CA GLU A 185 -13.78 9.56 -17.38
C GLU A 185 -13.01 8.26 -17.09
N PRO A 186 -13.41 7.13 -17.74
CA PRO A 186 -12.82 5.82 -17.42
C PRO A 186 -11.37 5.71 -17.87
N LYS A 187 -10.47 5.33 -16.97
CA LYS A 187 -9.07 5.00 -17.27
C LYS A 187 -8.94 3.50 -17.51
N LEU A 188 -8.85 3.09 -18.79
CA LEU A 188 -8.92 1.68 -19.21
C LEU A 188 -7.62 1.11 -19.77
N ASP A 189 -6.58 1.94 -19.95
CA ASP A 189 -5.40 1.58 -20.74
C ASP A 189 -4.33 0.79 -19.95
N TYR A 190 -4.62 0.45 -18.70
CA TYR A 190 -3.67 -0.28 -17.86
C TYR A 190 -4.07 -1.74 -17.64
N GLY A 191 -3.13 -2.64 -17.89
CA GLY A 191 -3.32 -4.07 -17.67
C GLY A 191 -4.38 -4.69 -18.58
N ASN A 192 -5.23 -5.54 -18.01
CA ASN A 192 -6.26 -6.28 -18.73
C ASN A 192 -7.68 -5.74 -18.51
N ILE A 193 -7.84 -4.46 -18.14
CA ILE A 193 -9.17 -3.87 -17.88
C ILE A 193 -10.06 -3.93 -19.11
N ARG A 194 -9.55 -3.49 -20.28
CA ARG A 194 -10.32 -3.50 -21.54
C ARG A 194 -10.79 -4.90 -21.91
N SER A 195 -9.90 -5.88 -21.89
CA SER A 195 -10.24 -7.27 -22.23
C SER A 195 -11.25 -7.89 -21.27
N GLU A 196 -11.20 -7.54 -19.97
CA GLU A 196 -12.20 -8.01 -19.01
C GLU A 196 -13.57 -7.35 -19.20
N LEU A 197 -13.62 -6.05 -19.54
CA LEU A 197 -14.86 -5.37 -19.91
C LEU A 197 -15.46 -5.96 -21.17
N GLU A 198 -14.65 -6.21 -22.21
CA GLU A 198 -15.07 -6.86 -23.46
C GLU A 198 -15.62 -8.27 -23.18
N ARG A 199 -14.95 -9.07 -22.34
CA ARG A 199 -15.42 -10.39 -21.94
C ARG A 199 -16.78 -10.35 -21.23
N LYS A 200 -17.08 -9.25 -20.53
CA LYS A 200 -18.39 -8.98 -19.90
C LYS A 200 -19.41 -8.37 -20.86
N GLY A 201 -19.07 -8.10 -22.12
CA GLY A 201 -19.91 -7.43 -23.09
C GLY A 201 -20.14 -5.94 -22.82
N ILE A 202 -19.21 -5.30 -22.07
CA ILE A 202 -19.30 -3.88 -21.69
C ILE A 202 -18.36 -3.07 -22.58
N THR A 203 -18.93 -2.28 -23.49
CA THR A 203 -18.16 -1.40 -24.39
C THR A 203 -17.96 0.01 -23.80
N THR A 204 -18.94 0.51 -23.07
CA THR A 204 -18.92 1.82 -22.42
C THR A 204 -19.28 1.62 -20.94
N PRO A 205 -18.30 1.42 -20.04
CA PRO A 205 -18.58 1.13 -18.66
C PRO A 205 -19.11 2.35 -17.92
N THR A 206 -20.02 2.13 -16.99
CA THR A 206 -20.29 3.07 -15.91
C THR A 206 -19.15 2.99 -14.86
N ALA A 207 -19.07 3.98 -13.96
CA ALA A 207 -18.08 3.97 -12.89
C ALA A 207 -18.20 2.74 -11.97
N LEU A 208 -19.43 2.30 -11.67
CA LEU A 208 -19.68 1.07 -10.90
C LEU A 208 -19.23 -0.19 -11.64
N GLN A 209 -19.52 -0.29 -12.96
CA GLN A 209 -19.07 -1.41 -13.77
C GLN A 209 -17.54 -1.48 -13.87
N LEU A 210 -16.87 -0.32 -13.95
CA LEU A 210 -15.42 -0.26 -13.91
C LEU A 210 -14.90 -0.75 -12.54
N ARG A 211 -15.45 -0.22 -11.42
CA ARG A 211 -15.11 -0.68 -10.07
C ARG A 211 -15.26 -2.19 -9.92
N ASP A 212 -16.42 -2.74 -10.29
CA ASP A 212 -16.70 -4.18 -10.19
C ASP A 212 -15.72 -5.01 -11.02
N THR A 213 -15.35 -4.51 -12.21
CA THR A 213 -14.38 -5.18 -13.06
C THR A 213 -12.97 -5.16 -12.44
N ILE A 214 -12.56 -4.04 -11.85
CA ILE A 214 -11.29 -3.95 -11.11
C ILE A 214 -11.28 -4.92 -9.91
N ILE A 215 -12.38 -4.99 -9.15
CA ILE A 215 -12.52 -5.92 -8.02
C ILE A 215 -12.36 -7.37 -8.50
N ASP A 216 -13.03 -7.75 -9.59
CA ASP A 216 -12.94 -9.11 -10.15
C ASP A 216 -11.53 -9.45 -10.60
N ILE A 217 -10.85 -8.52 -11.31
CA ILE A 217 -9.45 -8.68 -11.73
C ILE A 217 -8.55 -8.89 -10.51
N ARG A 218 -8.74 -8.10 -9.46
CA ARG A 218 -7.93 -8.19 -8.24
C ARG A 218 -8.17 -9.51 -7.51
N ARG A 219 -9.42 -9.91 -7.29
CA ARG A 219 -9.78 -11.20 -6.66
C ARG A 219 -9.27 -12.41 -7.44
N ALA A 220 -9.23 -12.32 -8.77
CA ALA A 220 -8.71 -13.39 -9.59
C ALA A 220 -7.18 -13.58 -9.46
N LYS A 221 -6.44 -12.51 -9.13
CA LYS A 221 -4.97 -12.48 -9.10
C LYS A 221 -4.36 -12.46 -7.71
N LEU A 222 -5.00 -11.80 -6.76
CA LEU A 222 -4.45 -11.55 -5.41
C LEU A 222 -5.15 -12.43 -4.38
N PRO A 223 -4.42 -13.00 -3.43
CA PRO A 223 -5.03 -13.72 -2.31
C PRO A 223 -5.74 -12.75 -1.36
N ASP A 224 -6.87 -13.17 -0.79
CA ASP A 224 -7.47 -12.46 0.32
C ASP A 224 -6.58 -12.66 1.56
N PRO A 225 -6.10 -11.58 2.22
CA PRO A 225 -5.27 -11.71 3.42
C PRO A 225 -5.95 -12.45 4.58
N LYS A 226 -7.28 -12.52 4.59
CA LYS A 226 -8.04 -13.28 5.60
C LYS A 226 -7.97 -14.79 5.37
N GLU A 227 -7.75 -15.23 4.12
CA GLU A 227 -7.62 -16.63 3.75
C GLU A 227 -6.14 -17.06 3.71
N GLU A 228 -5.29 -16.21 3.17
CA GLU A 228 -3.85 -16.46 3.04
C GLU A 228 -3.08 -15.17 3.35
N GLY A 229 -2.53 -15.07 4.56
CA GLY A 229 -1.87 -13.87 5.08
C GLY A 229 -0.82 -13.33 4.11
N ASN A 230 -0.88 -12.05 3.80
CA ASN A 230 0.03 -11.36 2.88
C ASN A 230 -0.02 -9.84 3.09
N ALA A 231 0.89 -9.10 2.47
CA ALA A 231 0.89 -7.64 2.47
C ALA A 231 0.82 -7.06 1.04
N GLY A 232 0.09 -7.72 0.15
CA GLY A 232 0.01 -7.34 -1.26
C GLY A 232 1.33 -7.57 -2.00
N SER A 233 1.66 -6.68 -2.95
CA SER A 233 2.94 -6.75 -3.66
C SER A 233 4.10 -6.52 -2.70
N PHE A 234 4.96 -7.54 -2.56
CA PHE A 234 6.07 -7.47 -1.60
C PHE A 234 7.26 -6.66 -2.12
N PHE A 235 7.48 -6.65 -3.43
CA PHE A 235 8.61 -5.97 -4.06
C PHE A 235 8.16 -4.82 -4.94
N MET A 236 8.98 -3.77 -4.97
CA MET A 236 8.86 -2.70 -5.96
C MET A 236 9.30 -3.19 -7.34
N ASN A 237 8.65 -2.69 -8.39
CA ASN A 237 9.16 -2.87 -9.74
C ASN A 237 10.41 -2.00 -9.93
N PRO A 238 11.58 -2.58 -10.27
CA PRO A 238 12.81 -1.81 -10.46
C PRO A 238 12.73 -0.94 -11.70
N ILE A 239 13.30 0.26 -11.59
CA ILE A 239 13.57 1.15 -12.70
C ILE A 239 15.03 0.98 -13.07
N VAL A 240 15.29 0.69 -14.34
CA VAL A 240 16.65 0.46 -14.88
C VAL A 240 16.92 1.36 -16.08
N GLY A 241 18.19 1.61 -16.35
CA GLY A 241 18.58 2.32 -17.57
C GLY A 241 18.18 1.55 -18.83
N ARG A 242 17.75 2.25 -19.88
CA ARG A 242 17.27 1.69 -21.17
C ARG A 242 18.25 0.68 -21.75
N ARG A 243 19.53 0.99 -21.75
CA ARG A 243 20.58 0.08 -22.25
C ARG A 243 20.58 -1.28 -21.52
N LYS A 244 20.38 -1.28 -20.18
CA LYS A 244 20.30 -2.53 -19.41
C LYS A 244 19.07 -3.35 -19.81
N TYR A 245 17.92 -2.69 -20.02
CA TYR A 245 16.71 -3.33 -20.50
C TYR A 245 16.92 -3.93 -21.90
N GLU A 246 17.47 -3.19 -22.85
CA GLU A 246 17.70 -3.64 -24.23
C GLU A 246 18.58 -4.90 -24.29
N LEU A 247 19.63 -4.97 -23.46
CA LEU A 247 20.47 -6.16 -23.34
C LEU A 247 19.67 -7.39 -22.84
N LEU A 248 18.81 -7.19 -21.84
CA LEU A 248 17.98 -8.25 -21.33
C LEU A 248 16.86 -8.64 -22.31
N ALA A 249 16.23 -7.68 -22.98
CA ALA A 249 15.17 -7.93 -23.96
C ALA A 249 15.68 -8.72 -25.19
N ALA A 250 16.96 -8.59 -25.53
CA ALA A 250 17.58 -9.40 -26.57
C ALA A 250 17.76 -10.89 -26.15
N GLU A 251 17.88 -11.15 -24.85
CA GLU A 251 18.00 -12.51 -24.29
C GLU A 251 16.64 -13.10 -23.94
N TYR A 252 15.69 -12.29 -23.48
CA TYR A 252 14.35 -12.70 -23.04
C TYR A 252 13.28 -12.13 -23.98
N GLU A 253 12.93 -12.87 -25.03
CA GLU A 253 11.90 -12.45 -25.99
C GLU A 253 10.57 -12.15 -25.29
N GLY A 254 9.95 -11.02 -25.63
CA GLY A 254 8.67 -10.58 -25.05
C GLY A 254 8.76 -10.09 -23.59
N MET A 255 9.96 -9.74 -23.10
CA MET A 255 10.16 -9.22 -21.77
C MET A 255 9.27 -7.98 -21.53
N PRO A 256 8.35 -8.03 -20.54
CA PRO A 256 7.44 -6.91 -20.26
C PRO A 256 8.18 -5.73 -19.65
N HIS A 257 7.77 -4.53 -20.01
CA HIS A 257 8.30 -3.29 -19.46
C HIS A 257 7.27 -2.16 -19.52
N TYR A 258 7.55 -1.09 -18.81
CA TYR A 258 6.81 0.17 -18.86
C TYR A 258 7.78 1.32 -19.06
N GLU A 259 7.50 2.19 -20.00
CA GLU A 259 8.27 3.40 -20.23
C GLU A 259 8.17 4.32 -19.01
N VAL A 260 9.31 4.86 -18.56
CA VAL A 260 9.39 5.88 -17.50
C VAL A 260 9.76 7.22 -18.10
N ASP A 261 10.88 7.26 -18.85
CA ASP A 261 11.38 8.40 -19.61
C ASP A 261 12.27 7.92 -20.77
N ALA A 262 12.96 8.84 -21.43
CA ALA A 262 13.84 8.51 -22.56
C ALA A 262 14.96 7.53 -22.17
N ASP A 263 15.45 7.59 -20.93
CA ASP A 263 16.64 6.87 -20.47
C ASP A 263 16.31 5.69 -19.54
N HIS A 264 15.05 5.59 -19.06
CA HIS A 264 14.68 4.62 -18.04
C HIS A 264 13.41 3.84 -18.40
N VAL A 265 13.41 2.58 -18.03
CA VAL A 265 12.26 1.69 -18.11
C VAL A 265 12.03 0.99 -16.76
N LYS A 266 10.77 0.69 -16.47
CA LYS A 266 10.36 -0.06 -15.29
C LYS A 266 10.06 -1.50 -15.69
N ILE A 267 10.70 -2.46 -15.04
CA ILE A 267 10.53 -3.89 -15.29
C ILE A 267 9.63 -4.50 -14.22
N PRO A 268 8.60 -5.29 -14.58
CA PRO A 268 7.78 -5.99 -13.59
C PRO A 268 8.61 -7.00 -12.77
N ALA A 269 8.77 -6.73 -11.48
CA ALA A 269 9.48 -7.65 -10.57
C ALA A 269 8.81 -9.02 -10.52
N GLY A 270 7.46 -9.08 -10.59
CA GLY A 270 6.72 -10.33 -10.63
C GLY A 270 7.10 -11.22 -11.82
N TRP A 271 7.38 -10.65 -12.98
CA TRP A 271 7.87 -11.40 -14.14
C TRP A 271 9.26 -11.98 -13.85
N MET A 272 10.19 -11.20 -13.32
CA MET A 272 11.53 -11.69 -12.99
C MET A 272 11.51 -12.82 -11.95
N ILE A 273 10.67 -12.69 -10.93
CA ILE A 273 10.48 -13.70 -9.88
C ILE A 273 9.90 -14.98 -10.48
N ASP A 274 8.93 -14.86 -11.40
CA ASP A 274 8.33 -15.99 -12.13
C ASP A 274 9.39 -16.68 -13.02
N GLN A 275 10.24 -15.92 -13.73
CA GLN A 275 11.36 -16.43 -14.54
C GLN A 275 12.44 -17.14 -13.70
N CYS A 276 12.58 -16.81 -12.42
CA CYS A 276 13.41 -17.56 -11.46
C CYS A 276 12.69 -18.81 -10.92
N GLY A 277 11.44 -19.03 -11.34
CA GLY A 277 10.64 -20.22 -10.97
C GLY A 277 10.14 -20.20 -9.54
N TRP A 278 10.00 -19.03 -8.90
CA TRP A 278 9.51 -18.91 -7.53
C TRP A 278 7.99 -18.95 -7.42
N LYS A 279 7.25 -18.64 -8.47
CA LYS A 279 5.79 -18.61 -8.45
C LYS A 279 5.19 -19.93 -7.97
N GLY A 280 4.38 -19.88 -6.93
CA GLY A 280 3.76 -21.04 -6.29
C GLY A 280 4.68 -21.86 -5.38
N LYS A 281 5.99 -21.55 -5.29
CA LYS A 281 6.92 -22.24 -4.41
C LYS A 281 6.89 -21.72 -2.98
N SER A 282 7.39 -22.52 -2.06
CA SER A 282 7.51 -22.19 -0.64
C SER A 282 8.92 -22.48 -0.12
N LEU A 283 9.29 -21.77 0.94
CA LEU A 283 10.45 -21.99 1.78
C LEU A 283 9.95 -22.06 3.23
N GLY A 284 9.89 -23.25 3.83
CA GLY A 284 9.18 -23.44 5.11
C GLY A 284 7.69 -23.11 5.00
N HIS A 285 7.18 -22.29 5.92
CA HIS A 285 5.80 -21.83 5.94
C HIS A 285 5.58 -20.52 5.14
N ALA A 286 6.66 -19.90 4.65
CA ALA A 286 6.60 -18.77 3.74
C ALA A 286 6.49 -19.24 2.29
N GLY A 287 5.69 -18.55 1.47
CA GLY A 287 5.51 -18.94 0.07
C GLY A 287 5.36 -17.75 -0.87
N VAL A 288 5.46 -18.04 -2.17
CA VAL A 288 5.10 -17.12 -3.25
C VAL A 288 3.73 -17.55 -3.77
N HIS A 289 2.80 -16.60 -3.90
CA HIS A 289 1.44 -16.91 -4.33
C HIS A 289 1.42 -17.50 -5.76
N ALA A 290 0.55 -18.48 -5.97
CA ALA A 290 0.54 -19.28 -7.22
C ALA A 290 0.09 -18.50 -8.47
N LYS A 291 -0.68 -17.41 -8.30
CA LYS A 291 -1.20 -16.59 -9.40
C LYS A 291 -0.45 -15.26 -9.57
N GLN A 292 0.26 -14.79 -8.53
CA GLN A 292 0.96 -13.50 -8.53
C GLN A 292 2.30 -13.62 -7.80
N ALA A 293 3.38 -13.67 -8.57
CA ALA A 293 4.72 -13.88 -8.05
C ALA A 293 5.25 -12.70 -7.19
N LEU A 294 4.63 -11.51 -7.29
CA LEU A 294 4.96 -10.37 -6.41
C LEU A 294 4.47 -10.54 -4.97
N VAL A 295 3.52 -11.46 -4.72
CA VAL A 295 2.89 -11.60 -3.41
C VAL A 295 3.55 -12.73 -2.64
N LEU A 296 4.21 -12.39 -1.55
CA LEU A 296 4.65 -13.37 -0.56
C LEU A 296 3.50 -13.66 0.41
N VAL A 297 3.38 -14.91 0.80
CA VAL A 297 2.23 -15.39 1.59
C VAL A 297 2.68 -16.20 2.79
N ASN A 298 1.89 -16.14 3.84
CA ASN A 298 1.95 -17.00 5.00
C ASN A 298 1.08 -18.24 4.74
N ARG A 299 1.71 -19.40 4.55
CA ARG A 299 1.03 -20.70 4.31
C ARG A 299 0.43 -21.32 5.57
N GLY A 300 0.38 -20.56 6.65
CA GLY A 300 -0.05 -21.00 7.97
C GLY A 300 1.13 -21.21 8.91
N GLY A 301 1.20 -20.36 9.95
CA GLY A 301 2.24 -20.42 10.98
C GLY A 301 3.62 -19.90 10.56
N ALA A 302 3.74 -19.17 9.44
CA ALA A 302 4.99 -18.52 9.07
C ALA A 302 5.39 -17.48 10.10
N THR A 303 6.66 -17.42 10.43
CA THR A 303 7.27 -16.32 11.18
C THR A 303 7.68 -15.19 10.23
N GLY A 304 7.87 -13.98 10.78
CA GLY A 304 8.40 -12.87 9.98
C GLY A 304 9.79 -13.16 9.42
N ASP A 305 10.64 -13.86 10.19
CA ASP A 305 11.98 -14.28 9.75
C ASP A 305 11.92 -15.27 8.56
N GLU A 306 10.94 -16.17 8.51
CA GLU A 306 10.76 -17.06 7.36
C GLU A 306 10.35 -16.27 6.09
N ILE A 307 9.51 -15.23 6.23
CA ILE A 307 9.16 -14.35 5.10
C ILE A 307 10.40 -13.56 4.64
N VAL A 308 11.23 -13.06 5.57
CA VAL A 308 12.49 -12.36 5.24
C VAL A 308 13.46 -13.32 4.55
N ALA A 309 13.63 -14.54 5.04
CA ALA A 309 14.50 -15.54 4.41
C ALA A 309 14.06 -15.86 2.97
N LEU A 310 12.75 -16.00 2.73
CA LEU A 310 12.19 -16.15 1.38
C LEU A 310 12.47 -14.92 0.52
N CYS A 311 12.25 -13.72 1.05
CA CYS A 311 12.54 -12.46 0.35
C CYS A 311 14.01 -12.40 -0.11
N GLU A 312 14.96 -12.70 0.77
CA GLU A 312 16.39 -12.66 0.44
C GLU A 312 16.80 -13.76 -0.57
N ALA A 313 16.20 -14.95 -0.49
CA ALA A 313 16.41 -16.00 -1.49
C ALA A 313 15.96 -15.54 -2.89
N ILE A 314 14.75 -14.94 -2.98
CA ILE A 314 14.22 -14.39 -4.24
C ILE A 314 15.11 -13.27 -4.78
N ARG A 315 15.54 -12.33 -3.92
CA ARG A 315 16.42 -11.21 -4.30
C ARG A 315 17.74 -11.68 -4.88
N ARG A 316 18.36 -12.70 -4.25
CA ARG A 316 19.60 -13.31 -4.73
C ARG A 316 19.39 -13.93 -6.10
N ASP A 317 18.39 -14.79 -6.27
CA ASP A 317 18.16 -15.52 -7.53
C ASP A 317 17.81 -14.55 -8.69
N VAL A 318 17.05 -13.47 -8.42
CA VAL A 318 16.77 -12.42 -9.40
C VAL A 318 18.06 -11.65 -9.76
N TYR A 319 18.88 -11.32 -8.78
CA TYR A 319 20.15 -10.66 -9.04
C TYR A 319 21.13 -11.53 -9.84
N GLU A 320 21.25 -12.82 -9.48
CA GLU A 320 22.11 -13.78 -10.21
C GLU A 320 21.67 -13.95 -11.66
N LYS A 321 20.35 -13.99 -11.92
CA LYS A 321 19.80 -14.21 -13.26
C LYS A 321 19.81 -12.95 -14.13
N PHE A 322 19.44 -11.79 -13.60
CA PHE A 322 19.21 -10.57 -14.37
C PHE A 322 20.24 -9.46 -14.11
N GLY A 323 21.06 -9.59 -13.06
CA GLY A 323 21.92 -8.50 -12.56
C GLY A 323 21.12 -7.27 -12.14
N ILE A 324 19.90 -7.47 -11.64
CA ILE A 324 19.01 -6.42 -11.15
C ILE A 324 18.64 -6.75 -9.70
N MET A 325 18.91 -5.82 -8.78
CA MET A 325 18.47 -5.95 -7.41
C MET A 325 17.04 -5.42 -7.27
N ILE A 326 16.15 -6.24 -6.69
CA ILE A 326 14.80 -5.84 -6.30
C ILE A 326 14.73 -5.55 -4.80
N TYR A 327 13.85 -4.63 -4.41
CA TYR A 327 13.75 -4.19 -3.03
C TYR A 327 12.31 -4.36 -2.51
N PRO A 328 12.15 -4.72 -1.22
CA PRO A 328 10.83 -4.76 -0.61
C PRO A 328 10.12 -3.40 -0.68
N GLU A 329 8.84 -3.42 -0.98
CA GLU A 329 7.90 -2.30 -0.79
C GLU A 329 7.32 -2.33 0.63
N VAL A 330 7.20 -3.54 1.19
CA VAL A 330 6.67 -3.80 2.53
C VAL A 330 7.63 -3.27 3.60
N ASN A 331 7.08 -2.61 4.63
CA ASN A 331 7.84 -2.16 5.78
C ASN A 331 8.15 -3.35 6.68
N ILE A 332 9.43 -3.66 6.86
CA ILE A 332 9.91 -4.73 7.74
C ILE A 332 10.31 -4.12 9.08
N VAL A 333 9.75 -4.66 10.18
CA VAL A 333 9.92 -4.17 11.55
C VAL A 333 10.33 -5.31 12.49
#